data_a5820ce9785e3e84f4a6271e66e643a5
#
_entry.id   a5820ce9785e3e84f4a6271e66e643a5
#
_cell.length_a   1.000
_cell.length_b   1.000
_cell.length_c   1.000
_cell.angle_alpha   90.00
_cell.angle_beta   90.00
_cell.angle_gamma   90.00
#
_symmetry.space_group_name_H-M   'P 1'
#
loop_
_entity.id
_entity.type
_entity.pdbx_description
1 polymer ?
#
loop_
_entity_poly.entity_id
_entity_poly.type
_entity_poly.pdbx_seq_one_letter_code
_entity_poly.pdbx_strand_id
1 'polypeptide(L)'
;TAAPLADSTNPIGTYENMNDDLREELYQSEYNDILPVIFQLNSPVTQSDLTTLEQFGASVLGDAPLVDGGLFEATAEDVRRISNWDRIEYLELDKELDFFYLPTEWGGDPTDPSAMMHETTHVVKATDTWNRVIINPAGAIEYDVDLSFSEWDGDGTAIVDLDTGVDAGHPDFDYLEPWTGDKVIYSAKFDGVWTETRNSDTSSGHGTHVGGTIAGNGDASAGRRAGVAKGAQMVALGTGDGASIFAAEQGLEWTYIHSVPGQNPYHIRVVSNSWGTDGDYDPNGVIAQLTDMLTFDNG
;
A
#
# COMPACT_ATOMS: atom_id res chain seq x y z
N THR A 1 9.13 35.20 18.34
CA THR A 1 9.44 34.13 17.40
C THR A 1 10.79 34.45 16.79
N ALA A 2 11.86 33.83 17.30
CA ALA A 2 13.18 33.92 16.69
C ALA A 2 13.12 33.04 15.42
N ALA A 3 13.56 33.60 14.30
CA ALA A 3 13.78 32.81 13.10
C ALA A 3 14.77 31.70 13.42
N PRO A 4 14.58 30.45 12.86
CA PRO A 4 15.54 29.40 13.05
C PRO A 4 16.92 29.89 12.59
N LEU A 5 17.92 29.69 13.45
CA LEU A 5 19.31 29.99 13.09
C LEU A 5 19.72 28.93 12.07
N ALA A 6 19.77 29.31 10.79
CA ALA A 6 20.46 28.53 9.80
C ALA A 6 21.86 28.23 10.36
N ASP A 7 22.20 26.97 10.53
CA ASP A 7 23.59 26.58 10.83
C ASP A 7 24.45 27.10 9.68
N SER A 8 25.21 28.15 9.96
CA SER A 8 26.08 28.81 8.96
C SER A 8 27.24 27.91 8.51
N THR A 9 27.36 26.71 9.07
CA THR A 9 28.43 25.75 8.78
C THR A 9 27.97 24.62 7.86
N ASN A 10 26.64 24.44 7.65
CA ASN A 10 26.12 23.42 6.76
C ASN A 10 24.95 23.97 5.92
N PRO A 11 25.20 24.53 4.74
CA PRO A 11 24.14 25.02 3.86
C PRO A 11 23.23 23.88 3.40
N ILE A 12 21.94 24.14 3.23
CA ILE A 12 20.81 23.25 2.86
C ILE A 12 21.12 22.28 1.69
N GLY A 13 22.25 22.32 1.07
CA GLY A 13 22.64 21.51 -0.07
C GLY A 13 23.52 20.29 0.22
N THR A 14 23.79 19.96 1.48
CA THR A 14 24.76 18.88 1.82
C THR A 14 24.12 17.60 2.37
N TYR A 15 22.80 17.55 2.52
CA TYR A 15 22.08 16.32 2.93
C TYR A 15 21.62 15.54 1.70
N GLU A 16 22.61 15.02 0.92
CA GLU A 16 22.32 14.24 -0.29
C GLU A 16 21.67 12.88 0.01
N ASN A 17 21.81 12.41 1.24
CA ASN A 17 21.31 11.14 1.73
C ASN A 17 19.97 11.23 2.46
N MET A 18 19.12 12.17 2.11
CA MET A 18 17.74 12.24 2.65
C MET A 18 16.77 12.84 1.64
N ASN A 19 15.48 12.49 1.77
CA ASN A 19 14.44 13.03 0.91
C ASN A 19 14.20 14.53 1.15
N ASP A 20 13.51 15.17 0.21
CA ASP A 20 13.25 16.62 0.26
C ASP A 20 12.34 16.96 1.44
N ASP A 21 11.35 16.13 1.75
CA ASP A 21 10.44 16.34 2.87
C ASP A 21 11.16 16.38 4.21
N LEU A 22 12.09 15.45 4.45
CA LEU A 22 12.89 15.46 5.69
C LEU A 22 13.82 16.69 5.75
N ARG A 23 14.39 17.11 4.62
CA ARG A 23 15.19 18.33 4.56
C ARG A 23 14.39 19.57 4.91
N GLU A 24 13.18 19.69 4.36
CA GLU A 24 12.29 20.81 4.63
C GLU A 24 11.83 20.80 6.08
N GLU A 25 11.42 19.64 6.60
CA GLU A 25 11.01 19.49 7.99
C GLU A 25 12.15 19.84 8.95
N LEU A 26 13.37 19.35 8.72
CA LEU A 26 14.52 19.71 9.51
C LEU A 26 14.83 21.22 9.47
N TYR A 27 14.55 21.89 8.35
CA TYR A 27 14.74 23.33 8.24
C TYR A 27 13.72 24.13 9.07
N GLN A 28 12.48 23.62 9.17
CA GLN A 28 11.39 24.27 9.88
C GLN A 28 11.37 23.94 11.38
N SER A 29 11.91 22.79 11.77
CA SER A 29 11.87 22.27 13.15
C SER A 29 12.82 22.99 14.10
N GLU A 30 12.39 23.14 15.37
CA GLU A 30 13.28 23.49 16.47
C GLU A 30 14.19 22.29 16.84
N TYR A 31 15.30 22.54 17.52
CA TYR A 31 16.29 21.49 17.84
C TYR A 31 15.72 20.28 18.58
N ASN A 32 14.70 20.48 19.41
CA ASN A 32 14.10 19.46 20.26
C ASN A 32 12.81 18.84 19.67
N ASP A 33 12.39 19.25 18.48
CA ASP A 33 11.23 18.65 17.86
C ASP A 33 11.54 17.19 17.50
N ILE A 34 10.62 16.28 17.82
CA ILE A 34 10.77 14.84 17.55
C ILE A 34 10.25 14.55 16.15
N LEU A 35 11.09 13.91 15.36
CA LEU A 35 10.77 13.52 13.99
C LEU A 35 10.79 12.01 13.85
N PRO A 36 9.75 11.42 13.25
CA PRO A 36 9.78 10.01 12.83
C PRO A 36 10.54 9.90 11.50
N VAL A 37 11.55 9.05 11.46
CA VAL A 37 12.45 8.94 10.32
C VAL A 37 12.67 7.46 9.95
N ILE A 38 12.37 7.13 8.72
CA ILE A 38 12.75 5.85 8.10
C ILE A 38 14.23 5.96 7.72
N PHE A 39 15.01 5.00 8.13
CA PHE A 39 16.44 4.93 7.81
C PHE A 39 16.77 3.72 6.96
N GLN A 40 17.74 3.87 6.10
CA GLN A 40 18.37 2.79 5.35
C GLN A 40 19.87 2.82 5.60
N LEU A 41 20.48 1.66 5.81
CA LEU A 41 21.92 1.51 5.96
C LEU A 41 22.53 0.93 4.69
N ASN A 42 23.81 1.21 4.48
CA ASN A 42 24.56 0.72 3.32
C ASN A 42 24.92 -0.78 3.37
N SER A 43 24.39 -1.51 4.30
CA SER A 43 24.46 -2.98 4.44
C SER A 43 23.51 -3.43 5.56
N PRO A 44 23.18 -4.73 5.66
CA PRO A 44 22.20 -5.25 6.61
C PRO A 44 22.36 -4.72 8.04
N VAL A 45 21.23 -4.36 8.65
CA VAL A 45 21.17 -3.82 10.01
C VAL A 45 21.65 -4.86 11.01
N THR A 46 22.53 -4.44 11.92
CA THR A 46 23.02 -5.26 13.00
C THR A 46 22.60 -4.70 14.35
N GLN A 47 22.63 -5.52 15.42
CA GLN A 47 22.38 -5.05 16.78
C GLN A 47 23.34 -3.93 17.22
N SER A 48 24.56 -3.89 16.68
CA SER A 48 25.51 -2.81 16.96
C SER A 48 25.08 -1.49 16.33
N ASP A 49 24.44 -1.55 15.15
CA ASP A 49 23.91 -0.35 14.48
C ASP A 49 22.75 0.24 15.28
N LEU A 50 21.81 -0.59 15.74
CA LEU A 50 20.70 -0.16 16.60
C LEU A 50 21.23 0.49 17.90
N THR A 51 22.20 -0.12 18.56
CA THR A 51 22.83 0.47 19.76
C THR A 51 23.52 1.81 19.44
N THR A 52 24.09 1.96 18.25
CA THR A 52 24.72 3.23 17.83
C THR A 52 23.68 4.32 17.57
N LEU A 53 22.55 3.99 16.94
CA LEU A 53 21.43 4.91 16.79
C LEU A 53 20.89 5.38 18.14
N GLU A 54 20.71 4.48 19.09
CA GLU A 54 20.31 4.83 20.47
C GLU A 54 21.33 5.75 21.15
N GLN A 55 22.63 5.58 20.94
CA GLN A 55 23.68 6.48 21.46
C GLN A 55 23.64 7.86 20.79
N PHE A 56 23.16 7.96 19.57
CA PHE A 56 22.89 9.25 18.92
C PHE A 56 21.60 9.91 19.41
N GLY A 57 20.80 9.24 20.21
CA GLY A 57 19.55 9.78 20.77
C GLY A 57 18.28 9.29 20.05
N ALA A 58 18.40 8.35 19.11
CA ALA A 58 17.26 7.77 18.45
C ALA A 58 16.53 6.74 19.34
N SER A 59 15.21 6.67 19.21
CA SER A 59 14.37 5.59 19.71
C SER A 59 13.93 4.73 18.54
N VAL A 60 14.51 3.54 18.36
CA VAL A 60 14.17 2.63 17.27
C VAL A 60 12.80 2.01 17.54
N LEU A 61 11.87 2.11 16.59
CA LEU A 61 10.47 1.70 16.70
C LEU A 61 10.15 0.46 15.89
N GLY A 62 10.86 0.20 14.80
CA GLY A 62 10.62 -0.93 13.92
C GLY A 62 11.80 -1.22 13.00
N ASP A 63 11.81 -2.40 12.41
CA ASP A 63 12.79 -2.85 11.44
C ASP A 63 12.15 -3.04 10.05
N ALA A 64 12.95 -2.83 9.02
CA ALA A 64 12.62 -2.96 7.59
C ALA A 64 13.76 -3.73 6.89
N PRO A 65 13.82 -5.05 7.10
CA PRO A 65 14.98 -5.85 6.70
C PRO A 65 15.19 -5.94 5.17
N LEU A 66 14.16 -5.81 4.36
CA LEU A 66 14.30 -5.88 2.89
C LEU A 66 15.01 -4.65 2.29
N VAL A 67 14.96 -3.52 2.99
CA VAL A 67 15.64 -2.29 2.59
C VAL A 67 16.84 -1.96 3.49
N ASP A 68 17.33 -2.95 4.27
CA ASP A 68 18.43 -2.78 5.22
C ASP A 68 18.21 -1.61 6.20
N GLY A 69 16.99 -1.43 6.70
CA GLY A 69 16.56 -0.25 7.43
C GLY A 69 15.58 -0.46 8.55
N GLY A 70 14.83 0.59 8.87
CA GLY A 70 13.80 0.61 9.90
C GLY A 70 13.28 2.02 10.18
N LEU A 71 12.52 2.14 11.26
CA LEU A 71 11.96 3.40 11.74
C LEU A 71 12.56 3.79 13.09
N PHE A 72 12.92 5.04 13.26
CA PHE A 72 13.23 5.62 14.55
C PHE A 72 12.55 6.97 14.75
N GLU A 73 12.40 7.37 16.01
CA GLU A 73 12.14 8.75 16.42
C GLU A 73 13.38 9.36 17.03
N ALA A 74 13.69 10.62 16.69
CA ALA A 74 14.80 11.36 17.27
C ALA A 74 14.52 12.86 17.24
N THR A 75 15.27 13.65 18.04
CA THR A 75 15.20 15.10 17.93
C THR A 75 15.76 15.57 16.58
N ALA A 76 15.28 16.68 16.07
CA ALA A 76 15.80 17.27 14.84
C ALA A 76 17.33 17.49 14.89
N GLU A 77 17.90 17.80 16.08
CA GLU A 77 19.36 17.87 16.29
C GLU A 77 20.01 16.51 16.13
N ASP A 78 19.42 15.46 16.69
CA ASP A 78 19.96 14.09 16.61
C ASP A 78 19.85 13.54 15.20
N VAL A 79 18.76 13.81 14.47
CA VAL A 79 18.63 13.44 13.04
C VAL A 79 19.75 14.04 12.21
N ARG A 80 20.08 15.36 12.43
CA ARG A 80 21.22 16.00 11.75
C ARG A 80 22.56 15.34 12.10
N ARG A 81 22.73 14.80 13.31
CA ARG A 81 23.95 14.04 13.67
C ARG A 81 23.96 12.66 13.05
N ILE A 82 22.83 11.96 13.06
CA ILE A 82 22.67 10.64 12.48
C ILE A 82 22.94 10.68 10.97
N SER A 83 22.48 11.72 10.26
CA SER A 83 22.69 11.84 8.80
C SER A 83 24.18 11.91 8.38
N ASN A 84 25.08 12.22 9.31
CA ASN A 84 26.52 12.24 9.08
C ASN A 84 27.22 10.92 9.48
N TRP A 85 26.47 9.92 9.91
CA TRP A 85 27.04 8.61 10.23
C TRP A 85 27.30 7.81 8.95
N ASP A 86 28.54 7.34 8.77
CA ASP A 86 29.00 6.65 7.54
C ASP A 86 28.19 5.41 7.16
N ARG A 87 27.34 4.91 8.06
CA ARG A 87 26.46 3.77 7.83
C ARG A 87 25.14 4.16 7.17
N ILE A 88 24.75 5.42 7.26
CA ILE A 88 23.49 5.89 6.66
C ILE A 88 23.62 5.94 5.14
N GLU A 89 22.79 5.16 4.47
CA GLU A 89 22.61 5.23 3.01
C GLU A 89 21.55 6.29 2.69
N TYR A 90 20.38 6.21 3.34
CA TYR A 90 19.28 7.13 3.10
C TYR A 90 18.41 7.35 4.35
N LEU A 91 17.80 8.54 4.44
CA LEU A 91 16.82 8.94 5.45
C LEU A 91 15.59 9.52 4.77
N GLU A 92 14.42 9.12 5.25
CA GLU A 92 13.13 9.59 4.75
C GLU A 92 12.22 9.97 5.91
N LEU A 93 11.49 11.08 5.79
CA LEU A 93 10.47 11.44 6.80
C LEU A 93 9.32 10.44 6.73
N ASP A 94 8.97 9.82 7.86
CA ASP A 94 7.76 8.99 7.94
C ASP A 94 6.53 9.89 8.03
N LYS A 95 5.82 10.02 6.91
CA LYS A 95 4.63 10.86 6.77
C LYS A 95 3.36 10.02 6.87
N GLU A 96 2.29 10.66 7.33
CA GLU A 96 0.95 10.11 7.21
C GLU A 96 0.55 9.98 5.73
N LEU A 97 -0.14 8.90 5.41
CA LEU A 97 -0.65 8.63 4.08
C LEU A 97 -2.02 9.27 3.88
N ASP A 98 -2.23 9.81 2.70
CA ASP A 98 -3.53 10.26 2.24
C ASP A 98 -4.27 9.13 1.52
N PHE A 99 -5.43 8.76 2.04
CA PHE A 99 -6.35 7.86 1.35
C PHE A 99 -7.27 8.66 0.44
N PHE A 100 -7.35 8.27 -0.83
CA PHE A 100 -8.12 9.00 -1.84
C PHE A 100 -9.62 8.75 -1.67
N TYR A 101 -10.27 9.53 -0.81
CA TYR A 101 -11.71 9.53 -0.67
C TYR A 101 -12.36 10.23 -1.86
N LEU A 102 -13.42 9.64 -2.40
CA LEU A 102 -14.26 10.37 -3.35
C LEU A 102 -14.83 11.60 -2.65
N PRO A 103 -14.72 12.81 -3.25
CA PRO A 103 -15.31 13.99 -2.66
C PRO A 103 -16.81 13.75 -2.43
N THR A 104 -17.30 14.03 -1.22
CA THR A 104 -18.74 13.97 -0.88
C THR A 104 -19.59 14.92 -1.75
N GLU A 105 -18.96 15.77 -2.55
CA GLU A 105 -19.56 16.71 -3.47
C GLU A 105 -19.91 16.13 -4.85
N TRP A 106 -19.46 14.92 -5.16
CA TRP A 106 -20.00 14.19 -6.32
C TRP A 106 -21.37 13.68 -5.93
N GLY A 107 -22.35 14.60 -6.03
CA GLY A 107 -23.74 14.41 -5.64
C GLY A 107 -24.49 13.34 -6.45
N GLY A 108 -23.92 12.17 -6.60
CA GLY A 108 -24.62 10.99 -7.03
C GLY A 108 -25.62 10.62 -5.93
N ASP A 109 -26.89 10.53 -6.26
CA ASP A 109 -27.91 10.01 -5.39
C ASP A 109 -27.49 8.60 -4.94
N PRO A 110 -27.14 8.37 -3.64
CA PRO A 110 -26.74 7.04 -3.16
C PRO A 110 -27.88 6.02 -3.34
N THR A 111 -29.10 6.48 -3.67
CA THR A 111 -30.24 5.63 -3.99
C THR A 111 -30.40 5.37 -5.48
N ASP A 112 -29.56 6.01 -6.34
CA ASP A 112 -29.58 5.75 -7.78
C ASP A 112 -28.94 4.39 -8.08
N PRO A 113 -29.71 3.38 -8.50
CA PRO A 113 -29.18 2.06 -8.80
C PRO A 113 -28.27 2.03 -10.06
N SER A 114 -28.21 3.13 -10.84
CA SER A 114 -27.30 3.26 -11.99
C SER A 114 -25.92 3.78 -11.60
N ALA A 115 -25.74 4.21 -10.35
CA ALA A 115 -24.50 4.86 -9.94
C ALA A 115 -23.31 3.90 -9.85
N MET A 116 -22.44 4.09 -10.74
CA MET A 116 -20.98 3.93 -10.75
C MET A 116 -20.37 2.57 -11.08
N MET A 117 -20.49 1.49 -10.29
CA MET A 117 -19.70 0.27 -10.58
C MET A 117 -20.13 -0.42 -11.89
N HIS A 118 -21.42 -0.46 -12.20
CA HIS A 118 -21.90 -1.07 -13.44
C HIS A 118 -21.38 -0.30 -14.68
N GLU A 119 -21.38 1.02 -14.61
CA GLU A 119 -20.82 1.85 -15.68
C GLU A 119 -19.31 1.77 -15.75
N THR A 120 -18.63 1.77 -14.61
CA THR A 120 -17.17 1.70 -14.52
C THR A 120 -16.64 0.38 -15.09
N THR A 121 -17.19 -0.76 -14.72
CA THR A 121 -16.78 -2.06 -15.24
C THR A 121 -17.05 -2.18 -16.74
N HIS A 122 -18.11 -1.53 -17.24
CA HIS A 122 -18.39 -1.46 -18.67
C HIS A 122 -17.41 -0.53 -19.42
N VAL A 123 -17.10 0.65 -18.85
CA VAL A 123 -16.15 1.60 -19.43
C VAL A 123 -14.74 1.01 -19.53
N VAL A 124 -14.26 0.34 -18.49
CA VAL A 124 -12.96 -0.34 -18.52
C VAL A 124 -13.00 -1.69 -19.25
N LYS A 125 -14.16 -2.07 -19.80
CA LYS A 125 -14.38 -3.31 -20.55
C LYS A 125 -14.17 -4.60 -19.75
N ALA A 126 -14.27 -4.55 -18.43
CA ALA A 126 -14.22 -5.74 -17.59
C ALA A 126 -15.32 -6.73 -17.97
N THR A 127 -16.54 -6.25 -18.25
CA THR A 127 -17.66 -7.07 -18.72
C THR A 127 -17.39 -7.79 -20.05
N ASP A 128 -16.64 -7.16 -20.94
CA ASP A 128 -16.22 -7.80 -22.21
C ASP A 128 -15.22 -8.93 -21.93
N THR A 129 -14.30 -8.71 -20.99
CA THR A 129 -13.32 -9.71 -20.56
C THR A 129 -14.00 -10.90 -19.89
N TRP A 130 -14.96 -10.66 -19.00
CA TRP A 130 -15.73 -11.75 -18.37
C TRP A 130 -16.48 -12.62 -19.38
N ASN A 131 -17.03 -11.97 -20.45
CA ASN A 131 -17.75 -12.66 -21.51
C ASN A 131 -16.83 -13.15 -22.63
N ARG A 132 -15.51 -13.02 -22.50
CA ARG A 132 -14.49 -13.39 -23.49
C ARG A 132 -14.74 -12.80 -24.87
N VAL A 133 -15.10 -11.53 -24.89
CA VAL A 133 -15.23 -10.79 -26.14
C VAL A 133 -13.83 -10.40 -26.63
N ILE A 134 -13.38 -11.03 -27.70
CA ILE A 134 -12.12 -10.68 -28.36
C ILE A 134 -12.43 -9.69 -29.47
N ILE A 135 -11.80 -8.52 -29.40
CA ILE A 135 -11.83 -7.55 -30.51
C ILE A 135 -10.59 -7.80 -31.35
N ASN A 136 -10.78 -8.34 -32.55
CA ASN A 136 -9.66 -8.56 -33.46
C ASN A 136 -9.06 -7.23 -33.98
N PRO A 137 -7.84 -7.25 -34.58
CA PRO A 137 -7.21 -6.03 -35.09
C PRO A 137 -8.03 -5.25 -36.16
N ALA A 138 -9.03 -5.87 -36.76
CA ALA A 138 -9.95 -5.23 -37.70
C ALA A 138 -11.17 -4.59 -37.03
N GLY A 139 -11.27 -4.65 -35.68
CA GLY A 139 -12.38 -4.10 -34.90
C GLY A 139 -13.65 -4.98 -34.90
N ALA A 140 -13.57 -6.22 -35.41
CA ALA A 140 -14.69 -7.16 -35.34
C ALA A 140 -14.71 -7.86 -33.98
N ILE A 141 -15.90 -8.04 -33.42
CA ILE A 141 -16.12 -8.79 -32.18
C ILE A 141 -16.07 -10.27 -32.52
N GLU A 142 -15.12 -10.97 -31.91
CA GLU A 142 -15.02 -12.43 -31.93
C GLU A 142 -15.31 -12.94 -30.52
N TYR A 143 -16.26 -13.85 -30.40
CA TYR A 143 -16.49 -14.56 -29.14
C TYR A 143 -15.55 -15.77 -29.09
N ASP A 144 -14.85 -15.92 -27.98
CA ASP A 144 -14.12 -17.17 -27.71
C ASP A 144 -15.17 -18.29 -27.53
N VAL A 145 -15.22 -19.18 -28.49
CA VAL A 145 -16.19 -20.30 -28.51
C VAL A 145 -15.70 -21.53 -27.73
N ASP A 146 -14.51 -21.46 -27.15
CA ASP A 146 -14.04 -22.53 -26.27
C ASP A 146 -14.66 -22.42 -24.88
N LEU A 147 -15.86 -22.96 -24.75
CA LEU A 147 -16.64 -22.96 -23.51
C LEU A 147 -16.04 -23.83 -22.39
N SER A 148 -14.85 -24.37 -22.57
CA SER A 148 -14.21 -25.29 -21.60
C SER A 148 -13.48 -24.55 -20.46
N PHE A 149 -13.33 -23.24 -20.53
CA PHE A 149 -12.66 -22.43 -19.53
C PHE A 149 -13.63 -21.45 -18.83
N SER A 150 -13.34 -21.16 -17.55
CA SER A 150 -14.00 -20.12 -16.76
C SER A 150 -13.88 -18.71 -17.39
N GLU A 151 -14.70 -17.78 -16.97
CA GLU A 151 -14.62 -16.36 -17.33
C GLU A 151 -13.22 -15.81 -17.00
N TRP A 152 -12.75 -14.80 -17.74
CA TRP A 152 -11.50 -14.10 -17.41
C TRP A 152 -11.82 -13.00 -16.39
N ASP A 153 -12.11 -13.39 -15.19
CA ASP A 153 -12.57 -12.54 -14.11
C ASP A 153 -11.62 -12.51 -12.89
N GLY A 154 -10.44 -13.11 -13.05
CA GLY A 154 -9.41 -13.17 -12.00
C GLY A 154 -9.39 -14.49 -11.23
N ASP A 155 -10.24 -15.47 -11.56
CA ASP A 155 -10.23 -16.78 -10.90
C ASP A 155 -8.83 -17.41 -10.89
N GLY A 156 -8.46 -18.03 -9.76
CA GLY A 156 -7.14 -18.64 -9.55
C GLY A 156 -6.03 -17.63 -9.22
N THR A 157 -6.35 -16.36 -9.03
CA THR A 157 -5.39 -15.33 -8.59
C THR A 157 -5.86 -14.64 -7.31
N ALA A 158 -4.90 -14.06 -6.57
CA ALA A 158 -5.22 -13.18 -5.45
C ALA A 158 -4.63 -11.78 -5.67
N ILE A 159 -5.35 -10.80 -5.17
CA ILE A 159 -4.97 -9.38 -5.16
C ILE A 159 -4.77 -8.98 -3.70
N VAL A 160 -3.64 -8.36 -3.41
CA VAL A 160 -3.43 -7.70 -2.12
C VAL A 160 -4.10 -6.33 -2.16
N ASP A 161 -4.98 -6.08 -1.22
CA ASP A 161 -5.55 -4.77 -0.93
C ASP A 161 -4.83 -4.22 0.31
N LEU A 162 -3.82 -3.38 0.06
CA LEU A 162 -3.05 -2.69 1.09
C LEU A 162 -3.67 -1.32 1.31
N ASP A 163 -4.52 -1.22 2.32
CA ASP A 163 -5.41 -0.08 2.53
C ASP A 163 -5.72 0.13 4.02
N THR A 164 -6.75 0.88 4.35
CA THR A 164 -7.18 1.10 5.74
C THR A 164 -7.61 -0.16 6.45
N GLY A 165 -8.06 -1.17 5.70
CA GLY A 165 -8.57 -2.45 6.18
C GLY A 165 -9.88 -2.84 5.52
N VAL A 166 -10.26 -4.11 5.64
CA VAL A 166 -11.41 -4.70 4.95
C VAL A 166 -12.32 -5.44 5.94
N ASP A 167 -13.63 -5.25 5.81
CA ASP A 167 -14.62 -6.14 6.42
C ASP A 167 -14.82 -7.39 5.54
N ALA A 168 -14.08 -8.45 5.85
CA ALA A 168 -14.18 -9.72 5.12
C ALA A 168 -15.56 -10.42 5.32
N GLY A 169 -16.42 -9.92 6.21
CA GLY A 169 -17.79 -10.38 6.38
C GLY A 169 -18.81 -9.66 5.51
N HIS A 170 -18.39 -8.69 4.69
CA HIS A 170 -19.30 -7.98 3.79
C HIS A 170 -19.87 -8.95 2.73
N PRO A 171 -21.18 -8.88 2.40
CA PRO A 171 -21.81 -9.80 1.45
C PRO A 171 -21.12 -9.90 0.08
N ASP A 172 -20.52 -8.81 -0.38
CA ASP A 172 -19.81 -8.82 -1.68
C ASP A 172 -18.47 -9.57 -1.63
N PHE A 173 -18.06 -10.07 -0.47
CA PHE A 173 -16.87 -10.92 -0.31
C PHE A 173 -17.20 -12.37 -0.01
N ASP A 174 -18.48 -12.71 0.09
CA ASP A 174 -18.92 -14.09 0.17
C ASP A 174 -18.92 -14.72 -1.23
N TYR A 175 -18.46 -15.97 -1.36
CA TYR A 175 -18.64 -16.72 -2.59
C TYR A 175 -20.08 -17.19 -2.71
N LEU A 176 -20.70 -16.93 -3.87
CA LEU A 176 -21.94 -17.57 -4.25
C LEU A 176 -21.68 -19.06 -4.52
N GLU A 177 -22.59 -19.93 -4.03
CA GLU A 177 -22.57 -21.35 -4.43
C GLU A 177 -22.33 -21.51 -5.96
N PRO A 178 -21.47 -22.43 -6.43
CA PRO A 178 -20.99 -23.63 -5.73
C PRO A 178 -19.58 -23.51 -5.10
N TRP A 179 -19.01 -22.35 -5.02
CA TRP A 179 -17.63 -22.15 -4.55
C TRP A 179 -17.62 -22.13 -3.01
N THR A 180 -16.93 -23.07 -2.39
CA THR A 180 -16.74 -23.13 -0.94
C THR A 180 -15.44 -22.44 -0.56
N GLY A 181 -15.52 -21.27 0.02
CA GLY A 181 -14.36 -20.54 0.55
C GLY A 181 -14.63 -19.06 0.70
N ASP A 182 -14.00 -18.45 1.68
CA ASP A 182 -14.05 -16.99 1.84
C ASP A 182 -13.28 -16.35 0.67
N LYS A 183 -13.82 -15.28 0.10
CA LYS A 183 -13.16 -14.50 -0.96
C LYS A 183 -11.92 -13.79 -0.42
N VAL A 184 -12.00 -13.26 0.79
CA VAL A 184 -10.86 -12.74 1.53
C VAL A 184 -10.17 -13.91 2.23
N ILE A 185 -9.10 -14.42 1.63
CA ILE A 185 -8.39 -15.63 2.09
C ILE A 185 -7.37 -15.38 3.19
N TYR A 186 -6.97 -14.12 3.36
CA TYR A 186 -6.15 -13.64 4.46
C TYR A 186 -6.53 -12.20 4.78
N SER A 187 -6.65 -11.87 6.04
CA SER A 187 -6.87 -10.50 6.49
C SER A 187 -6.13 -10.25 7.79
N ALA A 188 -5.38 -9.17 7.85
CA ALA A 188 -4.63 -8.75 9.02
C ALA A 188 -4.65 -7.23 9.18
N LYS A 189 -4.49 -6.79 10.43
CA LYS A 189 -4.32 -5.38 10.79
C LYS A 189 -2.90 -5.17 11.31
N PHE A 190 -2.29 -4.07 10.88
CA PHE A 190 -1.00 -3.61 11.38
C PHE A 190 -1.19 -2.68 12.59
N ASP A 191 -0.52 -3.01 13.68
CA ASP A 191 -0.41 -2.18 14.88
C ASP A 191 0.99 -2.42 15.49
N GLY A 192 2.03 -2.02 14.72
CA GLY A 192 3.42 -2.37 14.99
C GLY A 192 3.78 -3.83 14.66
N VAL A 193 2.78 -4.71 14.62
CA VAL A 193 2.87 -6.10 14.14
C VAL A 193 1.60 -6.48 13.41
N TRP A 194 1.72 -7.40 12.43
CA TRP A 194 0.54 -7.93 11.74
C TRP A 194 -0.24 -8.88 12.65
N THR A 195 -1.53 -8.59 12.84
CA THR A 195 -2.46 -9.43 13.61
C THR A 195 -3.62 -9.86 12.73
N GLU A 196 -3.80 -11.16 12.55
CA GLU A 196 -4.90 -11.72 11.76
C GLU A 196 -6.26 -11.37 12.37
N THR A 197 -7.19 -10.93 11.53
CA THR A 197 -8.57 -10.62 11.91
C THR A 197 -9.49 -10.72 10.69
N ARG A 198 -10.71 -11.21 10.88
CA ARG A 198 -11.72 -11.23 9.80
C ARG A 198 -12.25 -9.84 9.44
N ASN A 199 -12.17 -8.91 10.37
CA ASN A 199 -12.57 -7.52 10.13
C ASN A 199 -11.41 -6.63 10.56
N SER A 200 -10.65 -6.14 9.58
CA SER A 200 -9.62 -5.13 9.74
C SER A 200 -10.11 -3.74 9.38
N ASP A 201 -11.40 -3.61 8.96
CA ASP A 201 -11.98 -2.34 8.51
C ASP A 201 -11.94 -1.26 9.60
N THR A 202 -12.01 -0.03 9.15
CA THR A 202 -11.99 1.16 9.98
C THR A 202 -13.32 1.92 9.87
N SER A 203 -13.46 3.00 10.63
CA SER A 203 -14.65 3.84 10.56
C SER A 203 -14.87 4.52 9.21
N SER A 204 -13.81 4.62 8.39
CA SER A 204 -13.89 5.19 7.05
C SER A 204 -14.55 4.25 6.03
N GLY A 205 -14.34 2.94 6.18
CA GLY A 205 -14.80 1.94 5.22
C GLY A 205 -14.05 2.00 3.87
N HIS A 206 -12.93 2.75 3.79
CA HIS A 206 -12.23 2.99 2.53
C HIS A 206 -11.71 1.69 1.91
N GLY A 207 -10.94 0.87 2.65
CA GLY A 207 -10.41 -0.38 2.13
C GLY A 207 -11.50 -1.41 1.79
N THR A 208 -12.60 -1.48 2.56
CA THR A 208 -13.75 -2.31 2.17
C THR A 208 -14.36 -1.87 0.84
N HIS A 209 -14.45 -0.56 0.59
CA HIS A 209 -14.93 -0.02 -0.68
C HIS A 209 -13.96 -0.30 -1.84
N VAL A 210 -12.65 -0.09 -1.62
CA VAL A 210 -11.59 -0.38 -2.61
C VAL A 210 -11.60 -1.86 -2.96
N GLY A 211 -11.58 -2.75 -1.96
CA GLY A 211 -11.66 -4.19 -2.15
C GLY A 211 -12.91 -4.63 -2.93
N GLY A 212 -14.08 -4.01 -2.64
CA GLY A 212 -15.30 -4.21 -3.40
C GLY A 212 -15.17 -3.81 -4.87
N THR A 213 -14.50 -2.70 -5.15
CA THR A 213 -14.21 -2.21 -6.51
C THR A 213 -13.26 -3.15 -7.24
N ILE A 214 -12.26 -3.70 -6.56
CA ILE A 214 -11.29 -4.64 -7.13
C ILE A 214 -11.96 -5.96 -7.44
N ALA A 215 -12.55 -6.62 -6.43
CA ALA A 215 -12.86 -8.04 -6.48
C ALA A 215 -14.24 -8.41 -5.92
N GLY A 216 -15.07 -7.46 -5.52
CA GLY A 216 -16.41 -7.74 -5.02
C GLY A 216 -17.24 -8.56 -6.00
N ASN A 217 -17.95 -9.60 -5.53
CA ASN A 217 -18.82 -10.41 -6.38
C ASN A 217 -20.16 -9.72 -6.71
N GLY A 218 -20.47 -8.60 -6.04
CA GLY A 218 -21.70 -7.85 -6.22
C GLY A 218 -22.94 -8.47 -5.59
N ASP A 219 -22.79 -9.40 -4.66
CA ASP A 219 -23.91 -10.17 -4.10
C ASP A 219 -24.97 -9.27 -3.44
N ALA A 220 -24.54 -8.26 -2.68
CA ALA A 220 -25.44 -7.27 -2.08
C ALA A 220 -26.31 -6.52 -3.11
N SER A 221 -25.93 -6.55 -4.38
CA SER A 221 -26.61 -5.87 -5.50
C SER A 221 -27.18 -6.82 -6.56
N ALA A 222 -27.24 -8.12 -6.26
CA ALA A 222 -27.60 -9.17 -7.24
C ALA A 222 -26.71 -9.13 -8.50
N GLY A 223 -25.40 -8.98 -8.31
CA GLY A 223 -24.37 -9.01 -9.34
C GLY A 223 -24.15 -7.68 -10.08
N ARG A 224 -24.98 -6.66 -9.83
CA ARG A 224 -24.92 -5.41 -10.62
C ARG A 224 -23.71 -4.53 -10.30
N ARG A 225 -23.15 -4.64 -9.10
CA ARG A 225 -22.01 -3.86 -8.63
C ARG A 225 -20.80 -4.75 -8.35
N ALA A 226 -20.60 -5.76 -9.19
CA ALA A 226 -19.40 -6.58 -9.10
C ALA A 226 -18.14 -5.77 -9.41
N GLY A 227 -17.06 -6.09 -8.73
CA GLY A 227 -15.74 -5.52 -8.97
C GLY A 227 -15.14 -5.94 -10.32
N VAL A 228 -14.02 -5.35 -10.68
CA VAL A 228 -13.36 -5.61 -11.97
C VAL A 228 -12.89 -7.05 -12.11
N ALA A 229 -12.31 -7.61 -11.05
CA ALA A 229 -11.81 -8.99 -10.97
C ALA A 229 -12.69 -9.82 -10.00
N LYS A 230 -13.97 -9.93 -10.32
CA LYS A 230 -14.98 -10.56 -9.43
C LYS A 230 -14.68 -12.02 -9.05
N GLY A 231 -13.88 -12.73 -9.83
CA GLY A 231 -13.43 -14.11 -9.56
C GLY A 231 -12.16 -14.18 -8.73
N ALA A 232 -11.40 -13.08 -8.60
CA ALA A 232 -10.17 -13.08 -7.84
C ALA A 232 -10.42 -13.25 -6.34
N GLN A 233 -9.45 -13.84 -5.64
CA GLN A 233 -9.37 -13.84 -4.19
C GLN A 233 -8.68 -12.55 -3.69
N MET A 234 -8.81 -12.25 -2.41
CA MET A 234 -8.19 -11.10 -1.79
C MET A 234 -7.35 -11.47 -0.57
N VAL A 235 -6.24 -10.77 -0.44
CA VAL A 235 -5.45 -10.64 0.79
C VAL A 235 -5.62 -9.21 1.27
N ALA A 236 -6.20 -9.00 2.43
CA ALA A 236 -6.47 -7.69 3.00
C ALA A 236 -5.43 -7.33 4.05
N LEU A 237 -4.64 -6.30 3.79
CA LEU A 237 -3.64 -5.76 4.71
C LEU A 237 -4.06 -4.37 5.16
N GLY A 238 -4.63 -4.29 6.36
CA GLY A 238 -5.17 -3.06 6.93
C GLY A 238 -4.12 -2.29 7.73
N THR A 239 -3.82 -1.08 7.32
CA THR A 239 -2.88 -0.17 8.00
C THR A 239 -3.57 0.85 8.90
N GLY A 240 -4.92 0.92 8.86
CA GLY A 240 -5.71 1.90 9.61
C GLY A 240 -5.89 3.23 8.85
N ASP A 241 -6.73 4.12 9.39
CA ASP A 241 -7.07 5.40 8.76
C ASP A 241 -5.93 6.44 8.85
N GLY A 242 -5.00 6.29 9.78
CA GLY A 242 -3.85 7.17 9.99
C GLY A 242 -2.53 6.43 9.73
N ALA A 243 -2.48 5.66 8.65
CA ALA A 243 -1.26 4.95 8.27
C ALA A 243 -0.15 5.91 7.83
N SER A 244 1.09 5.50 8.09
CA SER A 244 2.29 6.19 7.63
C SER A 244 2.97 5.45 6.48
N ILE A 245 3.97 6.05 5.88
CA ILE A 245 4.84 5.43 4.87
C ILE A 245 5.42 4.11 5.41
N PHE A 246 5.88 4.10 6.67
CA PHE A 246 6.41 2.89 7.30
C PHE A 246 5.36 1.78 7.42
N ALA A 247 4.11 2.10 7.75
CA ALA A 247 3.05 1.09 7.81
C ALA A 247 2.76 0.48 6.43
N ALA A 248 2.80 1.28 5.37
CA ALA A 248 2.66 0.79 3.99
C ALA A 248 3.86 -0.05 3.55
N GLU A 249 5.06 0.38 3.91
CA GLU A 249 6.30 -0.36 3.69
C GLU A 249 6.22 -1.77 4.29
N GLN A 250 5.76 -1.91 5.53
CA GLN A 250 5.54 -3.20 6.17
C GLN A 250 4.53 -4.09 5.43
N GLY A 251 3.52 -3.50 4.78
CA GLY A 251 2.58 -4.23 3.93
C GLY A 251 3.19 -4.71 2.62
N LEU A 252 4.04 -3.90 2.01
CA LEU A 252 4.78 -4.28 0.80
C LEU A 252 5.83 -5.36 1.09
N GLU A 253 6.55 -5.26 2.22
CA GLU A 253 7.46 -6.33 2.69
C GLU A 253 6.71 -7.66 2.92
N TRP A 254 5.58 -7.60 3.63
CA TRP A 254 4.75 -8.79 3.83
C TRP A 254 4.36 -9.40 2.48
N THR A 255 3.94 -8.57 1.53
CA THR A 255 3.55 -9.01 0.20
C THR A 255 4.72 -9.63 -0.56
N TYR A 256 5.90 -9.00 -0.51
CA TYR A 256 7.11 -9.52 -1.14
C TYR A 256 7.44 -10.93 -0.65
N ILE A 257 7.47 -11.13 0.67
CA ILE A 257 7.80 -12.41 1.28
C ILE A 257 6.79 -13.50 0.88
N HIS A 258 5.50 -13.15 0.73
CA HIS A 258 4.43 -14.11 0.44
C HIS A 258 4.11 -14.26 -1.06
N SER A 259 4.80 -13.52 -1.95
CA SER A 259 4.64 -13.63 -3.40
C SER A 259 5.85 -14.22 -4.12
N VAL A 260 6.90 -14.61 -3.42
CA VAL A 260 8.11 -15.22 -3.99
C VAL A 260 7.75 -16.41 -4.88
N PRO A 261 8.26 -16.51 -6.11
CA PRO A 261 8.00 -17.63 -7.00
C PRO A 261 8.30 -18.99 -6.36
N GLY A 262 7.30 -19.88 -6.36
CA GLY A 262 7.38 -21.19 -5.71
C GLY A 262 7.10 -21.20 -4.20
N GLN A 263 6.92 -20.04 -3.59
CA GLN A 263 6.53 -19.86 -2.17
C GLN A 263 5.34 -18.90 -2.03
N ASN A 264 4.47 -18.83 -3.01
CA ASN A 264 3.29 -17.97 -3.03
C ASN A 264 2.03 -18.79 -2.68
N PRO A 265 1.72 -18.97 -1.39
CA PRO A 265 0.61 -19.83 -0.95
C PRO A 265 -0.75 -19.23 -1.29
N TYR A 266 -0.81 -17.93 -1.52
CA TYR A 266 -2.04 -17.18 -1.80
C TYR A 266 -2.26 -16.94 -3.30
N HIS A 267 -1.31 -17.30 -4.16
CA HIS A 267 -1.36 -16.96 -5.60
C HIS A 267 -1.46 -15.46 -5.89
N ILE A 268 -0.78 -14.63 -5.09
CA ILE A 268 -0.72 -13.17 -5.24
C ILE A 268 -0.14 -12.82 -6.62
N ARG A 269 -0.81 -11.91 -7.34
CA ARG A 269 -0.40 -11.39 -8.65
C ARG A 269 -0.41 -9.87 -8.76
N VAL A 270 -1.17 -9.20 -7.90
CA VAL A 270 -1.36 -7.75 -7.95
C VAL A 270 -1.38 -7.21 -6.53
N VAL A 271 -0.85 -6.02 -6.33
CA VAL A 271 -1.03 -5.21 -5.12
C VAL A 271 -1.79 -3.95 -5.53
N SER A 272 -2.84 -3.63 -4.81
CA SER A 272 -3.58 -2.38 -4.93
C SER A 272 -3.20 -1.45 -3.79
N ASN A 273 -2.77 -0.24 -4.14
CA ASN A 273 -2.36 0.81 -3.21
C ASN A 273 -3.19 2.06 -3.51
N SER A 274 -4.32 2.26 -2.78
CA SER A 274 -5.24 3.39 -3.00
C SER A 274 -4.96 4.53 -2.03
N TRP A 275 -3.70 4.89 -1.89
CA TRP A 275 -3.18 5.94 -1.02
C TRP A 275 -1.95 6.61 -1.67
N GLY A 276 -1.50 7.70 -1.09
CA GLY A 276 -0.31 8.41 -1.52
C GLY A 276 0.15 9.41 -0.47
N THR A 277 1.14 10.19 -0.78
CA THR A 277 1.60 11.33 -0.02
C THR A 277 1.59 12.59 -0.89
N ASP A 278 1.52 13.75 -0.27
CA ASP A 278 1.82 15.01 -0.92
C ASP A 278 3.35 15.13 -1.05
N GLY A 279 3.87 15.27 -2.22
CA GLY A 279 5.31 15.40 -2.46
C GLY A 279 5.71 14.94 -3.84
N ASP A 280 6.96 15.20 -4.18
CA ASP A 280 7.54 14.75 -5.43
C ASP A 280 7.95 13.27 -5.32
N TYR A 281 7.92 12.57 -6.46
CA TYR A 281 8.37 11.18 -6.54
C TYR A 281 9.85 11.07 -6.15
N ASP A 282 10.13 10.21 -5.16
CA ASP A 282 11.48 9.90 -4.71
C ASP A 282 11.86 8.46 -5.10
N PRO A 283 12.77 8.28 -6.07
CA PRO A 283 13.20 6.93 -6.48
C PRO A 283 14.04 6.19 -5.42
N ASN A 284 14.53 6.87 -4.39
CA ASN A 284 15.30 6.28 -3.31
C ASN A 284 14.44 5.98 -2.07
N GLY A 285 13.19 6.44 -2.07
CA GLY A 285 12.24 6.16 -1.00
C GLY A 285 11.89 4.67 -0.90
N VAL A 286 11.55 4.20 0.30
CA VAL A 286 11.29 2.78 0.58
C VAL A 286 10.15 2.22 -0.27
N ILE A 287 9.09 2.99 -0.52
CA ILE A 287 7.95 2.56 -1.33
C ILE A 287 8.36 2.28 -2.78
N ALA A 288 9.18 3.17 -3.38
CA ALA A 288 9.66 2.98 -4.73
C ALA A 288 10.54 1.72 -4.85
N GLN A 289 11.47 1.54 -3.92
CA GLN A 289 12.36 0.37 -3.91
C GLN A 289 11.59 -0.94 -3.76
N LEU A 290 10.66 -1.04 -2.82
CA LEU A 290 9.87 -2.25 -2.60
C LEU A 290 8.92 -2.55 -3.78
N THR A 291 8.36 -1.52 -4.40
CA THR A 291 7.53 -1.68 -5.59
C THR A 291 8.35 -2.24 -6.77
N ASP A 292 9.57 -1.75 -6.96
CA ASP A 292 10.50 -2.28 -7.95
C ASP A 292 10.87 -3.74 -7.65
N MET A 293 11.21 -4.07 -6.40
CA MET A 293 11.51 -5.45 -5.98
C MET A 293 10.33 -6.39 -6.22
N LEU A 294 9.12 -5.99 -5.84
CA LEU A 294 7.89 -6.76 -6.10
C LEU A 294 7.69 -7.03 -7.60
N THR A 295 7.93 -6.01 -8.44
CA THR A 295 7.69 -6.10 -9.87
C THR A 295 8.76 -6.93 -10.60
N PHE A 296 10.03 -6.76 -10.24
CA PHE A 296 11.14 -7.36 -10.98
C PHE A 296 11.59 -8.71 -10.43
N ASP A 297 11.47 -8.94 -9.12
CA ASP A 297 11.93 -10.18 -8.50
C ASP A 297 10.83 -11.24 -8.42
N ASN A 298 9.60 -10.83 -8.14
CA ASN A 298 8.49 -11.75 -7.92
C ASN A 298 7.56 -11.89 -9.15
N GLY A 299 7.64 -11.00 -10.13
CA GLY A 299 6.93 -11.07 -11.42
C GLY A 299 5.51 -10.63 -11.32
#